data_7ee23cc2b9b4f51ba44f3bc09048a61c
#
_entry.id   7ee23cc2b9b4f51ba44f3bc09048a61c
#
_cell.length_a   1.000
_cell.length_b   1.000
_cell.length_c   1.000
_cell.angle_alpha   90.00
_cell.angle_beta   90.00
_cell.angle_gamma   90.00
#
_symmetry.space_group_name_H-M   'P 1'
#
loop_
_entity.id
_entity.type
_entity.pdbx_description
1 polymer ?
#
loop_
_entity_poly.entity_id
_entity_poly.type
_entity_poly.pdbx_seq_one_letter_code
_entity_poly.pdbx_strand_id
1 'polypeptide(L)'
;AITGEGFFALTPDRQSQDLTYTRAGAFKLNKDNFIVDNKGNFLQGFAVDPVTGENQSVSLSTTQPIAIPTSAGAPRATNNIFLSMNLDSRELATDAIPFDATDRATYNHSTSVTVYDSLGESHTLTTYFRKTTTVPPANSQWETYVVWDDITAAPFQGDNLVFDSSGNFVTPPVPTVTLAAATLNDPLNGYLTNGAQFATDLIVNFRDASGVREPTQYASTFDVTNLSQDGTTVGYLTGVDIDAFGRVLASYSNGDSAYLAQVAMVRFANVQGLKQVGNTSWKQSITSGEPIGGQANTGTFGAVNASSLEQSNVNLTTELVDLISAQRNFQANSRTLEVNNTLQQTVLQIR
;
A
#
# COMPACT_ATOMS: atom_id res chain seq x y z
N ALA A 1 -6.49 -17.59 -8.92
CA ALA A 1 -7.56 -18.58 -9.23
C ALA A 1 -8.80 -18.32 -8.39
N ILE A 2 -9.94 -18.86 -8.84
CA ILE A 2 -11.20 -18.85 -8.08
C ILE A 2 -11.46 -20.27 -7.55
N THR A 3 -11.66 -20.38 -6.24
CA THR A 3 -12.12 -21.65 -5.63
C THR A 3 -13.61 -21.53 -5.34
N GLY A 4 -14.43 -22.36 -5.98
CA GLY A 4 -15.89 -22.28 -5.91
C GLY A 4 -16.51 -21.65 -7.15
N GLU A 5 -17.73 -21.11 -7.04
CA GLU A 5 -18.48 -20.55 -8.16
C GLU A 5 -18.11 -19.08 -8.41
N GLY A 6 -18.08 -18.69 -9.69
CA GLY A 6 -17.88 -17.30 -10.12
C GLY A 6 -16.93 -17.17 -11.30
N PHE A 7 -16.94 -15.99 -11.89
CA PHE A 7 -16.10 -15.58 -13.01
C PHE A 7 -15.54 -14.18 -12.72
N PHE A 8 -14.37 -13.89 -13.26
CA PHE A 8 -13.86 -12.54 -13.36
C PHE A 8 -14.58 -11.79 -14.49
N ALA A 9 -14.90 -10.52 -14.27
CA ALA A 9 -15.46 -9.62 -15.26
C ALA A 9 -14.36 -8.84 -15.97
N LEU A 10 -14.41 -8.79 -17.29
CA LEU A 10 -13.45 -8.08 -18.12
C LEU A 10 -14.16 -7.14 -19.09
N THR A 11 -13.53 -6.02 -19.45
CA THR A 11 -13.97 -5.14 -20.55
C THR A 11 -12.88 -4.97 -21.60
N PRO A 12 -13.22 -4.79 -22.88
CA PRO A 12 -12.22 -4.62 -23.94
C PRO A 12 -11.49 -3.28 -23.86
N ASP A 13 -12.11 -2.26 -23.31
CA ASP A 13 -11.53 -0.93 -23.08
C ASP A 13 -12.03 -0.31 -21.78
N ARG A 14 -11.49 0.88 -21.40
CA ARG A 14 -11.76 1.54 -20.12
C ARG A 14 -13.19 2.08 -19.99
N GLN A 15 -13.87 2.37 -21.07
CA GLN A 15 -15.18 3.00 -21.09
C GLN A 15 -16.30 2.06 -21.52
N SER A 16 -15.94 0.86 -21.98
CA SER A 16 -16.90 -0.14 -22.43
C SER A 16 -17.64 -0.73 -21.25
N GLN A 17 -18.93 -0.92 -21.45
CA GLN A 17 -19.77 -1.73 -20.56
C GLN A 17 -20.02 -3.15 -21.11
N ASP A 18 -19.36 -3.52 -22.23
CA ASP A 18 -19.47 -4.84 -22.81
C ASP A 18 -18.64 -5.84 -22.02
N LEU A 19 -19.27 -6.48 -21.05
CA LEU A 19 -18.63 -7.44 -20.15
C LEU A 19 -18.38 -8.78 -20.82
N THR A 20 -17.17 -9.28 -20.67
CA THR A 20 -16.78 -10.66 -20.94
C THR A 20 -16.34 -11.32 -19.62
N TYR A 21 -16.52 -12.62 -19.52
CA TYR A 21 -16.33 -13.36 -18.28
C TYR A 21 -15.27 -14.45 -18.46
N THR A 22 -14.41 -14.63 -17.49
CA THR A 22 -13.36 -15.66 -17.52
C THR A 22 -13.10 -16.24 -16.14
N ARG A 23 -12.63 -17.48 -16.09
CA ARG A 23 -12.06 -18.08 -14.88
C ARG A 23 -10.52 -18.04 -14.90
N ALA A 24 -9.92 -17.74 -16.05
CA ALA A 24 -8.47 -17.63 -16.16
C ALA A 24 -7.96 -16.41 -15.39
N GLY A 25 -7.20 -16.65 -14.35
CA GLY A 25 -6.62 -15.62 -13.47
C GLY A 25 -5.21 -15.16 -13.87
N ALA A 26 -4.78 -15.43 -15.12
CA ALA A 26 -3.46 -15.02 -15.61
C ALA A 26 -3.48 -13.54 -16.05
N PHE A 27 -3.44 -12.66 -15.08
CA PHE A 27 -3.44 -11.21 -15.29
C PHE A 27 -2.02 -10.64 -15.22
N LYS A 28 -1.82 -9.50 -15.87
CA LYS A 28 -0.58 -8.70 -15.86
C LYS A 28 -0.91 -7.21 -15.80
N LEU A 29 0.07 -6.39 -15.44
CA LEU A 29 -0.03 -4.94 -15.56
C LEU A 29 0.31 -4.51 -17.00
N ASN A 30 -0.47 -3.60 -17.56
CA ASN A 30 -0.13 -2.93 -18.79
C ASN A 30 0.75 -1.69 -18.54
N LYS A 31 1.16 -0.99 -19.61
CA LYS A 31 1.99 0.24 -19.52
C LYS A 31 1.32 1.39 -18.76
N ASP A 32 0.01 1.38 -18.64
CA ASP A 32 -0.79 2.40 -17.96
C ASP A 32 -1.18 1.96 -16.54
N ASN A 33 -0.52 0.91 -16.02
CA ASN A 33 -0.73 0.33 -14.68
C ASN A 33 -2.13 -0.23 -14.40
N PHE A 34 -2.84 -0.68 -15.43
CA PHE A 34 -4.09 -1.42 -15.28
C PHE A 34 -3.85 -2.93 -15.29
N ILE A 35 -4.65 -3.65 -14.52
CA ILE A 35 -4.67 -5.11 -14.54
C ILE A 35 -5.42 -5.57 -15.79
N VAL A 36 -4.72 -6.31 -16.66
CA VAL A 36 -5.26 -6.80 -17.93
C VAL A 36 -4.96 -8.29 -18.12
N ASP A 37 -5.79 -8.95 -18.96
CA ASP A 37 -5.51 -10.30 -19.43
C ASP A 37 -4.45 -10.30 -20.54
N ASN A 38 -4.18 -11.47 -21.12
CA ASN A 38 -3.19 -11.61 -22.21
C ASN A 38 -3.60 -10.93 -23.52
N LYS A 39 -4.88 -10.58 -23.70
CA LYS A 39 -5.41 -9.85 -24.86
C LYS A 39 -5.45 -8.33 -24.64
N GLY A 40 -5.23 -7.87 -23.42
CA GLY A 40 -5.35 -6.46 -23.06
C GLY A 40 -6.75 -6.08 -22.56
N ASN A 41 -7.66 -7.03 -22.29
CA ASN A 41 -8.94 -6.73 -21.64
C ASN A 41 -8.72 -6.38 -20.18
N PHE A 42 -9.42 -5.36 -19.69
CA PHE A 42 -9.27 -4.79 -18.36
C PHE A 42 -10.07 -5.59 -17.32
N LEU A 43 -9.41 -6.01 -16.25
CA LEU A 43 -10.07 -6.61 -15.09
C LEU A 43 -10.92 -5.56 -14.38
N GLN A 44 -12.19 -5.91 -14.15
CA GLN A 44 -13.15 -5.03 -13.49
C GLN A 44 -13.15 -5.23 -11.98
N GLY A 45 -13.27 -4.13 -11.25
CA GLY A 45 -13.38 -4.12 -9.80
C GLY A 45 -14.43 -3.13 -9.31
N PHE A 46 -14.87 -3.34 -8.08
CA PHE A 46 -15.69 -2.39 -7.33
C PHE A 46 -14.81 -1.36 -6.64
N ALA A 47 -15.26 -0.11 -6.57
CA ALA A 47 -14.61 0.92 -5.77
C ALA A 47 -14.72 0.58 -4.28
N VAL A 48 -13.63 0.77 -3.54
CA VAL A 48 -13.53 0.49 -2.10
C VAL A 48 -13.07 1.74 -1.35
N ASP A 49 -13.33 1.76 -0.07
CA ASP A 49 -12.68 2.71 0.83
C ASP A 49 -11.19 2.37 0.94
N PRO A 50 -10.28 3.33 0.70
CA PRO A 50 -8.84 3.05 0.70
C PRO A 50 -8.26 2.56 2.03
N VAL A 51 -8.93 2.86 3.16
CA VAL A 51 -8.48 2.52 4.50
C VAL A 51 -9.07 1.20 4.98
N THR A 52 -10.40 1.03 4.84
CA THR A 52 -11.10 -0.15 5.37
C THR A 52 -11.20 -1.30 4.37
N GLY A 53 -11.08 -1.00 3.07
CA GLY A 53 -11.28 -1.98 2.00
C GLY A 53 -12.74 -2.39 1.80
N GLU A 54 -13.68 -1.70 2.44
CA GLU A 54 -15.11 -1.94 2.25
C GLU A 54 -15.60 -1.34 0.94
N ASN A 55 -16.38 -2.09 0.18
CA ASN A 55 -16.91 -1.59 -1.07
C ASN A 55 -18.19 -0.78 -0.88
N GLN A 56 -18.32 0.24 -1.73
CA GLN A 56 -19.46 1.13 -1.73
C GLN A 56 -20.65 0.56 -2.49
N SER A 57 -20.41 -0.32 -3.45
CA SER A 57 -21.43 -0.94 -4.30
C SER A 57 -20.92 -2.25 -4.90
N VAL A 58 -21.82 -3.23 -5.08
CA VAL A 58 -21.56 -4.50 -5.77
C VAL A 58 -22.28 -4.58 -7.13
N SER A 59 -22.75 -3.45 -7.64
CA SER A 59 -23.42 -3.39 -8.95
C SER A 59 -22.41 -3.45 -10.09
N LEU A 60 -22.67 -4.33 -11.07
CA LEU A 60 -21.81 -4.44 -12.25
C LEU A 60 -21.79 -3.17 -13.11
N SER A 61 -22.82 -2.32 -13.01
CA SER A 61 -22.83 -1.02 -13.69
C SER A 61 -21.88 0.01 -13.10
N THR A 62 -21.39 -0.21 -11.88
CA THR A 62 -20.46 0.68 -11.17
C THR A 62 -19.03 0.14 -11.17
N THR A 63 -18.78 -0.98 -11.84
CA THR A 63 -17.42 -1.53 -11.93
C THR A 63 -16.52 -0.63 -12.77
N GLN A 64 -15.24 -0.62 -12.41
CA GLN A 64 -14.21 0.14 -13.09
C GLN A 64 -12.96 -0.73 -13.33
N PRO A 65 -12.18 -0.46 -14.38
CA PRO A 65 -10.88 -1.10 -14.56
C PRO A 65 -9.98 -0.88 -13.36
N ILE A 66 -9.40 -1.95 -12.83
CA ILE A 66 -8.51 -1.86 -11.68
C ILE A 66 -7.18 -1.25 -12.11
N ALA A 67 -6.86 -0.08 -11.56
CA ALA A 67 -5.58 0.60 -11.73
C ALA A 67 -4.71 0.44 -10.48
N ILE A 68 -3.41 0.26 -10.68
CA ILE A 68 -2.42 0.19 -9.60
C ILE A 68 -1.48 1.39 -9.73
N PRO A 69 -1.67 2.46 -8.92
CA PRO A 69 -0.80 3.62 -8.96
C PRO A 69 0.64 3.24 -8.58
N THR A 70 1.62 3.75 -9.30
CA THR A 70 3.05 3.53 -9.01
C THR A 70 3.55 4.34 -7.82
N SER A 71 2.80 5.35 -7.43
CA SER A 71 3.08 6.18 -6.26
C SER A 71 1.79 6.41 -5.46
N ALA A 72 1.91 6.50 -4.16
CA ALA A 72 0.79 6.81 -3.26
C ALA A 72 1.08 8.01 -2.40
N GLY A 73 0.01 8.77 -2.19
CA GLY A 73 -0.02 9.89 -1.29
C GLY A 73 0.71 11.13 -1.80
N ALA A 74 0.25 12.29 -1.37
CA ALA A 74 1.07 13.49 -1.40
C ALA A 74 2.06 13.42 -0.23
N PRO A 75 3.27 13.98 -0.38
CA PRO A 75 4.17 14.10 0.74
C PRO A 75 3.49 14.89 1.86
N ARG A 76 3.82 14.55 3.10
CA ARG A 76 3.32 15.26 4.27
C ARG A 76 4.50 15.77 5.07
N ALA A 77 4.56 17.08 5.25
CA ALA A 77 5.58 17.71 6.09
C ALA A 77 5.49 17.17 7.53
N THR A 78 6.64 17.00 8.16
CA THR A 78 6.72 16.63 9.57
C THR A 78 6.31 17.82 10.41
N ASN A 79 5.29 17.67 11.26
CA ASN A 79 4.88 18.70 12.20
C ASN A 79 5.26 18.32 13.64
N ASN A 80 5.28 17.04 13.96
CA ASN A 80 5.60 16.57 15.31
C ASN A 80 6.66 15.47 15.27
N ILE A 81 7.63 15.62 16.16
CA ILE A 81 8.62 14.62 16.51
C ILE A 81 8.41 14.26 17.97
N PHE A 82 8.41 12.96 18.26
CA PHE A 82 8.27 12.43 19.61
C PHE A 82 9.56 11.70 19.99
N LEU A 83 10.25 12.21 21.01
CA LEU A 83 11.55 11.73 21.45
C LEU A 83 11.53 11.49 22.95
N SER A 84 11.63 10.25 23.39
CA SER A 84 11.84 9.89 24.79
C SER A 84 13.21 9.28 24.98
N MET A 85 13.92 9.65 26.05
CA MET A 85 15.27 9.21 26.28
C MET A 85 15.60 9.10 27.78
N ASN A 86 16.67 8.39 28.07
CA ASN A 86 17.37 8.48 29.36
C ASN A 86 18.65 9.30 29.22
N LEU A 87 18.82 10.35 30.04
CA LEU A 87 20.01 11.14 30.12
C LEU A 87 20.88 10.60 31.27
N ASP A 88 22.20 10.41 31.06
CA ASP A 88 23.07 9.85 32.10
C ASP A 88 23.30 10.83 33.23
N SER A 89 22.86 10.49 34.43
CA SER A 89 23.01 11.34 35.62
C SER A 89 24.47 11.60 36.02
N ARG A 90 25.40 10.75 35.57
CA ARG A 90 26.82 10.80 35.92
C ARG A 90 27.61 11.79 35.06
N GLU A 91 27.01 12.30 33.99
CA GLU A 91 27.66 13.26 33.10
C GLU A 91 28.04 14.56 33.84
N LEU A 92 29.14 15.16 33.41
CA LEU A 92 29.59 16.45 33.89
C LEU A 92 28.87 17.58 33.15
N ALA A 93 28.68 18.69 33.81
CA ALA A 93 28.18 19.91 33.18
C ALA A 93 29.17 20.45 32.13
N THR A 94 28.64 20.87 30.97
CA THR A 94 29.42 21.39 29.84
C THR A 94 29.08 22.85 29.52
N ASP A 95 28.36 23.53 30.41
CA ASP A 95 27.87 24.91 30.25
C ASP A 95 28.90 26.02 30.51
N ALA A 96 30.18 25.65 30.74
CA ALA A 96 31.24 26.61 30.95
C ALA A 96 31.57 27.46 29.70
N ILE A 97 31.27 26.96 28.51
CA ILE A 97 31.45 27.64 27.22
C ILE A 97 30.12 27.69 26.47
N PRO A 98 29.90 28.65 25.57
CA PRO A 98 28.67 28.69 24.75
C PRO A 98 28.48 27.40 23.97
N PHE A 99 27.21 27.04 23.70
CA PHE A 99 26.87 25.86 22.88
C PHE A 99 27.38 26.08 21.45
N ASP A 100 28.07 25.06 20.93
CA ASP A 100 28.47 24.96 19.53
C ASP A 100 28.31 23.50 19.08
N ALA A 101 27.42 23.26 18.11
CA ALA A 101 27.13 21.91 17.60
C ALA A 101 28.36 21.24 16.95
N THR A 102 29.36 22.03 16.53
CA THR A 102 30.62 21.53 15.95
C THR A 102 31.65 21.13 16.97
N ASP A 103 31.54 21.65 18.20
CA ASP A 103 32.45 21.33 19.29
C ASP A 103 31.87 20.36 20.30
N ARG A 104 32.37 19.12 20.28
CA ARG A 104 31.95 18.04 21.17
C ARG A 104 32.09 18.35 22.66
N ALA A 105 32.93 19.31 23.03
CA ALA A 105 33.13 19.74 24.44
C ALA A 105 31.95 20.55 24.99
N THR A 106 31.06 21.05 24.15
CA THR A 106 29.94 21.94 24.52
C THR A 106 28.64 21.24 24.82
N TYR A 107 28.51 19.94 24.54
CA TYR A 107 27.32 19.13 24.79
C TYR A 107 27.68 17.72 25.24
N ASN A 108 26.73 17.00 25.89
CA ASN A 108 26.95 15.66 26.40
C ASN A 108 26.50 14.60 25.39
N HIS A 109 25.29 14.74 24.87
CA HIS A 109 24.67 13.75 23.97
C HIS A 109 24.00 14.42 22.78
N SER A 110 23.83 13.65 21.70
CA SER A 110 23.04 14.06 20.54
C SER A 110 22.33 12.87 19.91
N THR A 111 21.20 13.13 19.26
CA THR A 111 20.47 12.16 18.46
C THR A 111 19.91 12.85 17.24
N SER A 112 19.78 12.13 16.13
CA SER A 112 19.26 12.67 14.87
C SER A 112 18.03 11.92 14.40
N VAL A 113 17.13 12.64 13.75
CA VAL A 113 15.92 12.09 13.12
C VAL A 113 15.76 12.67 11.72
N THR A 114 15.28 11.86 10.80
CA THR A 114 14.91 12.34 9.47
C THR A 114 13.48 12.91 9.51
N VAL A 115 13.33 14.12 8.99
CA VAL A 115 12.06 14.84 8.84
C VAL A 115 11.81 15.13 7.37
N TYR A 116 10.58 15.43 7.00
CA TYR A 116 10.19 15.68 5.62
C TYR A 116 9.55 17.05 5.49
N ASP A 117 9.87 17.76 4.41
CA ASP A 117 9.22 19.02 4.05
C ASP A 117 7.90 18.79 3.29
N SER A 118 7.21 19.86 2.87
CA SER A 118 5.95 19.78 2.14
C SER A 118 6.06 19.16 0.74
N LEU A 119 7.26 19.08 0.18
CA LEU A 119 7.55 18.44 -1.11
C LEU A 119 8.07 17.00 -0.96
N GLY A 120 8.28 16.54 0.30
CA GLY A 120 8.76 15.20 0.63
C GLY A 120 10.27 15.04 0.55
N GLU A 121 11.02 16.15 0.48
CA GLU A 121 12.46 16.12 0.63
C GLU A 121 12.82 15.82 2.08
N SER A 122 13.85 15.00 2.28
CA SER A 122 14.29 14.57 3.59
C SER A 122 15.36 15.52 4.14
N HIS A 123 15.19 15.94 5.37
CA HIS A 123 16.11 16.75 6.14
C HIS A 123 16.55 16.03 7.40
N THR A 124 17.73 16.33 7.90
CA THR A 124 18.24 15.76 9.16
C THR A 124 18.10 16.76 10.28
N LEU A 125 17.32 16.41 11.30
CA LEU A 125 17.18 17.19 12.51
C LEU A 125 18.00 16.56 13.63
N THR A 126 19.02 17.27 14.14
CA THR A 126 19.87 16.79 15.23
C THR A 126 19.55 17.52 16.51
N THR A 127 19.15 16.76 17.53
CA THR A 127 18.88 17.27 18.88
C THR A 127 20.10 17.04 19.77
N TYR A 128 20.55 18.08 20.45
CA TYR A 128 21.69 18.08 21.37
C TYR A 128 21.21 18.29 22.80
N PHE A 129 21.81 17.58 23.73
CA PHE A 129 21.57 17.66 25.17
C PHE A 129 22.81 18.07 25.90
N ARG A 130 22.68 19.13 26.68
CA ARG A 130 23.77 19.78 27.43
C ARG A 130 23.39 19.86 28.89
N LYS A 131 24.18 19.23 29.76
CA LYS A 131 23.99 19.35 31.22
C LYS A 131 24.50 20.66 31.73
N THR A 132 23.72 21.35 32.56
CA THR A 132 24.09 22.62 33.15
C THR A 132 24.62 22.46 34.58
N THR A 133 25.46 23.39 34.98
CA THR A 133 25.96 23.44 36.36
C THR A 133 24.84 23.83 37.30
N THR A 134 24.50 22.96 38.25
CA THR A 134 23.53 23.25 39.30
C THR A 134 24.16 23.13 40.68
N VAL A 135 23.78 24.04 41.58
CA VAL A 135 24.27 24.03 42.97
C VAL A 135 23.28 23.31 43.87
N PRO A 136 23.65 22.19 44.53
CA PRO A 136 22.74 21.49 45.42
C PRO A 136 22.18 22.39 46.54
N PRO A 137 20.92 22.28 46.95
CA PRO A 137 19.99 21.16 46.64
C PRO A 137 19.15 21.33 45.35
N ALA A 138 19.60 22.11 44.37
CA ALA A 138 18.87 22.30 43.14
C ALA A 138 18.75 21.00 42.32
N ASN A 139 17.65 20.89 41.58
CA ASN A 139 17.39 19.80 40.65
C ASN A 139 18.40 19.81 39.49
N SER A 140 18.67 18.65 38.91
CA SER A 140 19.51 18.54 37.72
C SER A 140 18.81 19.12 36.52
N GLN A 141 19.56 19.88 35.69
CA GLN A 141 18.98 20.58 34.54
C GLN A 141 19.79 20.30 33.28
N TRP A 142 19.08 20.19 32.17
CA TRP A 142 19.63 19.98 30.83
C TRP A 142 19.05 21.00 29.89
N GLU A 143 19.87 21.64 29.10
CA GLU A 143 19.50 22.48 27.97
C GLU A 143 19.35 21.61 26.73
N THR A 144 18.41 21.97 25.87
CA THR A 144 18.12 21.27 24.60
C THR A 144 18.33 22.23 23.43
N TYR A 145 19.03 21.77 22.41
CA TYR A 145 19.27 22.50 21.18
C TYR A 145 18.95 21.61 19.99
N VAL A 146 18.42 22.20 18.92
CA VAL A 146 18.09 21.50 17.69
C VAL A 146 18.76 22.21 16.52
N VAL A 147 19.41 21.46 15.67
CA VAL A 147 20.09 21.92 14.47
C VAL A 147 19.46 21.26 13.25
N TRP A 148 19.21 22.06 12.22
CA TRP A 148 18.63 21.65 10.95
C TRP A 148 19.72 21.49 9.89
N ASP A 149 19.83 20.30 9.25
CA ASP A 149 20.77 20.00 8.15
C ASP A 149 22.18 20.57 8.34
N ASP A 150 22.73 20.42 9.56
CA ASP A 150 24.05 20.94 9.94
C ASP A 150 24.20 22.48 9.86
N ILE A 151 23.08 23.22 9.80
CA ILE A 151 23.11 24.70 9.90
C ILE A 151 23.31 25.07 11.36
N THR A 152 24.60 25.14 11.78
CA THR A 152 25.01 25.33 13.17
C THR A 152 24.97 26.75 13.64
N ALA A 153 24.89 27.74 12.74
CA ALA A 153 24.98 29.16 13.06
C ALA A 153 23.82 29.71 13.90
N ALA A 154 22.65 29.05 13.83
CA ALA A 154 21.45 29.46 14.57
C ALA A 154 20.68 28.22 15.08
N PRO A 155 21.17 27.54 16.13
CA PRO A 155 20.47 26.42 16.72
C PRO A 155 19.15 26.88 17.37
N PHE A 156 18.11 26.07 17.25
CA PHE A 156 16.86 26.31 17.96
C PHE A 156 17.02 25.82 19.41
N GLN A 157 16.86 26.72 20.36
CA GLN A 157 16.90 26.38 21.78
C GLN A 157 15.51 26.03 22.27
N GLY A 158 15.40 24.93 22.99
CA GLY A 158 14.15 24.45 23.58
C GLY A 158 14.08 24.71 25.09
N ASP A 159 13.06 24.07 25.65
CA ASP A 159 12.84 24.07 27.08
C ASP A 159 13.98 23.36 27.83
N ASN A 160 14.30 23.84 29.02
CA ASN A 160 15.23 23.16 29.91
C ASN A 160 14.54 21.96 30.58
N LEU A 161 15.12 20.78 30.46
CA LEU A 161 14.62 19.57 31.10
C LEU A 161 15.15 19.53 32.55
N VAL A 162 14.25 19.47 33.52
CA VAL A 162 14.59 19.45 34.93
C VAL A 162 14.20 18.13 35.58
N PHE A 163 15.13 17.51 36.31
CA PHE A 163 14.94 16.21 36.95
C PHE A 163 15.15 16.30 38.46
N ASP A 164 14.34 15.56 39.21
CA ASP A 164 14.48 15.45 40.67
C ASP A 164 15.67 14.54 41.07
N SER A 165 15.89 14.43 42.37
CA SER A 165 16.97 13.61 42.94
C SER A 165 16.75 12.09 42.70
N SER A 166 15.56 11.67 42.28
CA SER A 166 15.22 10.30 41.94
C SER A 166 15.36 10.02 40.45
N GLY A 167 15.71 11.04 39.66
CA GLY A 167 15.85 10.93 38.20
C GLY A 167 14.56 11.04 37.39
N ASN A 168 13.46 11.42 38.06
CA ASN A 168 12.19 11.65 37.39
C ASN A 168 12.12 13.05 36.81
N PHE A 169 11.44 13.20 35.68
CA PHE A 169 11.19 14.47 35.04
C PHE A 169 10.22 15.33 35.88
N VAL A 170 10.49 16.64 36.01
CA VAL A 170 9.70 17.54 36.84
C VAL A 170 9.07 18.68 36.05
N THR A 171 9.85 19.34 35.18
CA THR A 171 9.39 20.56 34.48
C THR A 171 10.20 20.78 33.19
N PRO A 172 9.59 21.38 32.15
CA PRO A 172 8.21 21.89 32.07
C PRO A 172 7.17 20.74 31.87
N PRO A 173 5.87 20.98 32.14
CA PRO A 173 4.85 19.94 32.00
C PRO A 173 4.75 19.33 30.61
N VAL A 174 5.14 20.10 29.58
CA VAL A 174 5.25 19.64 28.19
C VAL A 174 6.55 20.18 27.61
N PRO A 175 7.65 19.41 27.74
CA PRO A 175 8.97 19.88 27.28
C PRO A 175 9.03 19.80 25.75
N THR A 176 9.35 20.93 25.11
CA THR A 176 9.39 21.02 23.65
C THR A 176 10.54 21.88 23.14
N VAL A 177 10.92 21.65 21.88
CA VAL A 177 11.64 22.62 21.06
C VAL A 177 10.75 22.95 19.86
N THR A 178 10.47 24.23 19.67
CA THR A 178 9.64 24.69 18.56
C THR A 178 10.49 25.34 17.49
N LEU A 179 10.44 24.79 16.29
CA LEU A 179 11.02 25.37 15.09
C LEU A 179 9.89 26.11 14.36
N ALA A 180 9.86 27.44 14.53
CA ALA A 180 8.78 28.25 13.97
C ALA A 180 8.74 28.15 12.44
N ALA A 181 7.56 27.89 11.88
CA ALA A 181 7.36 27.84 10.44
C ALA A 181 7.84 29.12 9.74
N ALA A 182 7.62 30.27 10.35
CA ALA A 182 8.10 31.56 9.82
C ALA A 182 9.62 31.60 9.67
N THR A 183 10.36 30.96 10.59
CA THR A 183 11.84 30.89 10.54
C THR A 183 12.32 29.89 9.50
N LEU A 184 11.68 28.71 9.43
CA LEU A 184 12.02 27.67 8.46
C LEU A 184 11.71 28.09 7.02
N ASN A 185 10.62 28.81 6.80
CA ASN A 185 10.16 29.27 5.48
C ASN A 185 10.88 30.54 5.00
N ASP A 186 11.67 31.21 5.85
CA ASP A 186 12.40 32.41 5.46
C ASP A 186 13.59 32.05 4.56
N PRO A 187 13.58 32.46 3.27
CA PRO A 187 14.64 32.13 2.34
C PRO A 187 16.00 32.72 2.74
N LEU A 188 16.03 33.72 3.59
CA LEU A 188 17.28 34.33 4.08
C LEU A 188 18.01 33.41 5.06
N ASN A 189 17.31 32.52 5.75
CA ASN A 189 17.88 31.58 6.70
C ASN A 189 18.47 30.33 6.03
N GLY A 190 18.10 30.05 4.78
CA GLY A 190 18.65 28.93 4.00
C GLY A 190 18.23 27.53 4.45
N TYR A 191 17.20 27.41 5.32
CA TYR A 191 16.72 26.10 5.79
C TYR A 191 16.02 25.31 4.69
N LEU A 192 15.22 25.98 3.84
CA LEU A 192 14.50 25.41 2.71
C LEU A 192 14.91 26.11 1.42
N THR A 193 15.59 25.40 0.50
CA THR A 193 16.09 25.95 -0.76
C THR A 193 15.29 25.47 -1.98
N ASN A 194 14.39 24.51 -1.79
CA ASN A 194 13.62 23.84 -2.84
C ASN A 194 12.23 24.47 -3.08
N GLY A 195 11.85 25.51 -2.35
CA GLY A 195 10.54 26.15 -2.40
C GLY A 195 9.45 25.45 -1.56
N ALA A 196 9.82 24.46 -0.76
CA ALA A 196 8.93 23.86 0.23
C ALA A 196 8.53 24.87 1.30
N GLN A 197 7.43 24.59 2.00
CA GLN A 197 6.93 25.43 3.09
C GLN A 197 6.32 24.57 4.19
N PHE A 198 6.54 24.95 5.44
CA PHE A 198 5.81 24.41 6.57
C PHE A 198 4.55 25.25 6.81
N ALA A 199 3.39 24.62 6.86
CA ALA A 199 2.13 25.30 7.16
C ALA A 199 1.96 25.62 8.65
N THR A 200 2.59 24.82 9.51
CA THR A 200 2.60 24.95 10.96
C THR A 200 4.01 24.77 11.49
N ASP A 201 4.25 25.19 12.73
CA ASP A 201 5.53 24.99 13.40
C ASP A 201 5.86 23.50 13.51
N LEU A 202 7.15 23.16 13.40
CA LEU A 202 7.66 21.84 13.68
C LEU A 202 8.03 21.77 15.15
N ILE A 203 7.47 20.79 15.86
CA ILE A 203 7.62 20.66 17.32
C ILE A 203 8.33 19.33 17.65
N VAL A 204 9.46 19.45 18.35
CA VAL A 204 10.11 18.29 18.98
C VAL A 204 9.55 18.16 20.38
N ASN A 205 8.77 17.10 20.63
CA ASN A 205 8.19 16.78 21.93
C ASN A 205 9.10 15.77 22.64
N PHE A 206 9.57 16.11 23.84
CA PHE A 206 10.36 15.18 24.64
C PHE A 206 9.47 14.21 25.43
N ARG A 207 8.58 13.51 24.69
CA ARG A 207 7.66 12.46 25.15
C ARG A 207 7.37 11.50 24.00
N ASP A 208 6.74 10.39 24.30
CA ASP A 208 6.12 9.59 23.26
C ASP A 208 4.79 10.22 22.76
N ALA A 209 4.26 9.72 21.65
CA ALA A 209 3.01 10.23 21.07
C ALA A 209 1.78 10.05 21.98
N SER A 210 1.83 9.14 22.94
CA SER A 210 0.78 8.92 23.93
C SER A 210 0.89 9.84 25.15
N GLY A 211 2.03 10.56 25.30
CA GLY A 211 2.33 11.41 26.44
C GLY A 211 2.65 10.67 27.74
N VAL A 212 2.83 9.33 27.67
CA VAL A 212 3.05 8.47 28.83
C VAL A 212 4.54 8.33 29.17
N ARG A 213 5.41 8.28 28.16
CA ARG A 213 6.85 8.12 28.36
C ARG A 213 7.52 9.48 28.41
N GLU A 214 7.89 9.92 29.59
CA GLU A 214 8.65 11.13 29.84
C GLU A 214 10.16 10.86 29.79
N PRO A 215 11.02 11.87 29.57
CA PRO A 215 12.45 11.72 29.68
C PRO A 215 12.82 11.33 31.13
N THR A 216 13.91 10.58 31.28
CA THR A 216 14.42 10.15 32.58
C THR A 216 15.91 10.50 32.73
N GLN A 217 16.40 10.57 33.97
CA GLN A 217 17.80 10.79 34.24
C GLN A 217 18.33 9.76 35.28
N TYR A 218 18.62 8.56 34.80
CA TYR A 218 19.18 7.51 35.64
C TYR A 218 20.69 7.34 35.41
N ALA A 219 21.37 6.66 36.34
CA ALA A 219 22.79 6.31 36.24
C ALA A 219 23.03 5.17 35.24
N SER A 220 22.51 5.31 34.02
CA SER A 220 22.71 4.44 32.86
C SER A 220 23.13 5.31 31.67
N THR A 221 23.79 4.70 30.71
CA THR A 221 24.21 5.40 29.47
C THR A 221 23.04 6.06 28.77
N PHE A 222 23.31 7.15 28.05
CA PHE A 222 22.33 7.78 27.18
C PHE A 222 21.70 6.73 26.24
N ASP A 223 20.38 6.68 26.25
CA ASP A 223 19.59 5.77 25.41
C ASP A 223 18.29 6.44 24.95
N VAL A 224 17.99 6.29 23.67
CA VAL A 224 16.74 6.78 23.08
C VAL A 224 15.71 5.67 23.13
N THR A 225 14.72 5.83 24.01
CA THR A 225 13.69 4.81 24.25
C THR A 225 12.51 4.87 23.27
N ASN A 226 12.27 6.05 22.68
CA ASN A 226 11.30 6.26 21.62
C ASN A 226 11.74 7.40 20.72
N LEU A 227 11.64 7.19 19.41
CA LEU A 227 11.85 8.22 18.40
C LEU A 227 10.89 7.96 17.24
N SER A 228 9.96 8.88 17.01
CA SER A 228 9.00 8.81 15.93
C SER A 228 8.66 10.21 15.41
N GLN A 229 8.15 10.30 14.20
CA GLN A 229 7.72 11.54 13.56
C GLN A 229 6.49 11.26 12.68
N ASP A 230 5.75 12.32 12.32
CA ASP A 230 4.46 12.22 11.62
C ASP A 230 4.50 12.59 10.12
N GLY A 231 5.67 12.97 9.59
CA GLY A 231 5.87 13.30 8.18
C GLY A 231 6.04 12.06 7.31
N THR A 232 5.79 12.20 6.01
CA THR A 232 5.99 11.14 5.02
C THR A 232 6.45 11.71 3.68
N THR A 233 7.31 10.98 3.00
CA THR A 233 7.64 11.24 1.60
C THR A 233 6.65 10.57 0.66
N VAL A 234 6.75 10.85 -0.64
CA VAL A 234 6.00 10.10 -1.66
C VAL A 234 6.41 8.64 -1.63
N GLY A 235 5.42 7.77 -1.44
CA GLY A 235 5.64 6.32 -1.48
C GLY A 235 5.68 5.80 -2.90
N TYR A 236 6.64 4.91 -3.21
CA TYR A 236 6.68 4.14 -4.45
C TYR A 236 6.14 2.74 -4.19
N LEU A 237 5.40 2.19 -5.16
CA LEU A 237 4.82 0.86 -5.06
C LEU A 237 5.92 -0.19 -4.83
N THR A 238 5.82 -0.92 -3.72
CA THR A 238 6.72 -2.02 -3.35
C THR A 238 6.10 -3.39 -3.56
N GLY A 239 4.76 -3.48 -3.44
CA GLY A 239 4.05 -4.75 -3.60
C GLY A 239 2.56 -4.58 -3.78
N VAL A 240 1.93 -5.60 -4.36
CA VAL A 240 0.48 -5.71 -4.48
C VAL A 240 0.07 -7.08 -3.99
N ASP A 241 -0.88 -7.14 -3.09
CA ASP A 241 -1.47 -8.38 -2.59
C ASP A 241 -2.98 -8.42 -2.85
N ILE A 242 -3.53 -9.61 -3.02
CA ILE A 242 -4.96 -9.82 -3.24
C ILE A 242 -5.45 -10.84 -2.23
N ASP A 243 -6.36 -10.43 -1.37
CA ASP A 243 -6.91 -11.31 -0.35
C ASP A 243 -8.01 -12.26 -0.87
N ALA A 244 -8.48 -13.16 -0.01
CA ALA A 244 -9.53 -14.13 -0.35
C ALA A 244 -10.88 -13.49 -0.71
N PHE A 245 -11.11 -12.25 -0.29
CA PHE A 245 -12.28 -11.45 -0.65
C PHE A 245 -12.09 -10.71 -1.98
N GLY A 246 -10.93 -10.85 -2.63
CA GLY A 246 -10.60 -10.17 -3.87
C GLY A 246 -10.24 -8.70 -3.70
N ARG A 247 -9.93 -8.23 -2.47
CA ARG A 247 -9.49 -6.87 -2.23
C ARG A 247 -8.02 -6.73 -2.64
N VAL A 248 -7.73 -5.73 -3.44
CA VAL A 248 -6.38 -5.42 -3.94
C VAL A 248 -5.75 -4.41 -3.00
N LEU A 249 -4.74 -4.84 -2.24
CA LEU A 249 -3.96 -4.02 -1.31
C LEU A 249 -2.63 -3.68 -1.96
N ALA A 250 -2.33 -2.39 -2.07
CA ALA A 250 -1.02 -1.91 -2.48
C ALA A 250 -0.21 -1.47 -1.26
N SER A 251 1.07 -1.84 -1.22
CA SER A 251 2.03 -1.41 -0.20
C SER A 251 3.08 -0.51 -0.84
N TYR A 252 3.49 0.54 -0.12
CA TYR A 252 4.37 1.58 -0.62
C TYR A 252 5.64 1.71 0.24
N SER A 253 6.70 2.27 -0.34
CA SER A 253 8.02 2.41 0.31
C SER A 253 8.04 3.34 1.52
N ASN A 254 7.04 4.20 1.65
CA ASN A 254 6.85 5.10 2.80
C ASN A 254 6.14 4.43 4.00
N GLY A 255 5.85 3.12 3.90
CA GLY A 255 5.12 2.37 4.92
C GLY A 255 3.59 2.45 4.81
N ASP A 256 3.06 3.27 3.90
CA ASP A 256 1.62 3.34 3.64
C ASP A 256 1.13 2.08 2.92
N SER A 257 -0.11 1.73 3.18
CA SER A 257 -0.85 0.71 2.43
C SER A 257 -2.26 1.21 2.15
N ALA A 258 -2.78 0.90 0.97
CA ALA A 258 -4.12 1.32 0.59
C ALA A 258 -4.83 0.23 -0.20
N TYR A 259 -6.13 0.06 0.08
CA TYR A 259 -6.99 -0.75 -0.76
C TYR A 259 -7.35 0.04 -2.02
N LEU A 260 -7.09 -0.54 -3.19
CA LEU A 260 -7.29 0.13 -4.48
C LEU A 260 -8.65 -0.19 -5.09
N ALA A 261 -9.05 -1.44 -5.02
CA ALA A 261 -10.31 -1.94 -5.55
C ALA A 261 -10.60 -3.34 -4.97
N GLN A 262 -11.83 -3.82 -5.17
CA GLN A 262 -12.18 -5.22 -4.97
C GLN A 262 -12.54 -5.84 -6.32
N VAL A 263 -11.93 -6.98 -6.66
CA VAL A 263 -12.19 -7.71 -7.90
C VAL A 263 -13.68 -8.04 -8.01
N ALA A 264 -14.31 -7.67 -9.11
CA ALA A 264 -15.71 -7.95 -9.37
C ALA A 264 -15.90 -9.44 -9.73
N MET A 265 -16.60 -10.14 -8.87
CA MET A 265 -17.02 -11.52 -9.15
C MET A 265 -18.40 -11.54 -9.76
N VAL A 266 -18.60 -12.43 -10.72
CA VAL A 266 -19.89 -12.57 -11.43
C VAL A 266 -20.34 -14.02 -11.42
N ARG A 267 -21.62 -14.25 -11.17
CA ARG A 267 -22.27 -15.55 -11.20
C ARG A 267 -23.44 -15.55 -12.16
N PHE A 268 -23.75 -16.71 -12.71
CA PHE A 268 -24.88 -16.94 -13.60
C PHE A 268 -25.80 -18.03 -13.03
N ALA A 269 -27.10 -17.91 -13.29
CA ALA A 269 -28.06 -18.91 -12.90
C ALA A 269 -27.84 -20.24 -13.67
N ASN A 270 -27.41 -20.16 -14.94
CA ASN A 270 -27.07 -21.30 -15.75
C ASN A 270 -25.74 -21.10 -16.48
N VAL A 271 -24.69 -21.67 -15.94
CA VAL A 271 -23.33 -21.58 -16.52
C VAL A 271 -23.21 -22.25 -17.87
N GLN A 272 -24.00 -23.35 -18.13
CA GLN A 272 -23.98 -24.06 -19.38
C GLN A 272 -24.61 -23.26 -20.53
N GLY A 273 -25.42 -22.27 -20.21
CA GLY A 273 -26.01 -21.35 -21.16
C GLY A 273 -25.08 -20.23 -21.66
N LEU A 274 -23.91 -20.10 -21.13
CA LEU A 274 -22.95 -19.05 -21.52
C LEU A 274 -22.45 -19.27 -22.95
N LYS A 275 -22.33 -18.19 -23.73
CA LYS A 275 -21.78 -18.23 -25.08
C LYS A 275 -20.26 -18.10 -25.02
N GLN A 276 -19.55 -19.12 -25.51
CA GLN A 276 -18.09 -19.09 -25.61
C GLN A 276 -17.65 -18.12 -26.71
N VAL A 277 -16.69 -17.24 -26.39
CA VAL A 277 -16.13 -16.25 -27.33
C VAL A 277 -14.62 -16.45 -27.59
N GLY A 278 -14.11 -17.63 -27.19
CA GLY A 278 -12.72 -18.05 -27.36
C GLY A 278 -11.82 -17.60 -26.22
N ASN A 279 -10.62 -18.21 -26.14
CA ASN A 279 -9.59 -17.92 -25.12
C ASN A 279 -10.10 -17.96 -23.67
N THR A 280 -10.81 -19.01 -23.32
CA THR A 280 -11.38 -19.20 -21.97
C THR A 280 -12.29 -18.05 -21.52
N SER A 281 -12.92 -17.35 -22.46
CA SER A 281 -13.83 -16.24 -22.19
C SER A 281 -15.23 -16.53 -22.69
N TRP A 282 -16.21 -16.03 -21.96
CA TRP A 282 -17.63 -16.23 -22.21
C TRP A 282 -18.39 -14.90 -22.21
N LYS A 283 -19.53 -14.89 -22.87
CA LYS A 283 -20.51 -13.79 -22.78
C LYS A 283 -21.85 -14.35 -22.29
N GLN A 284 -22.65 -13.48 -21.71
CA GLN A 284 -24.02 -13.82 -21.33
C GLN A 284 -24.87 -14.16 -22.55
N SER A 285 -25.86 -14.98 -22.34
CA SER A 285 -26.89 -15.31 -23.31
C SER A 285 -28.27 -15.36 -22.66
N ILE A 286 -29.32 -15.44 -23.45
CA ILE A 286 -30.69 -15.59 -22.94
C ILE A 286 -30.84 -16.83 -22.04
N THR A 287 -30.11 -17.92 -22.35
CA THR A 287 -30.14 -19.16 -21.59
C THR A 287 -29.27 -19.17 -20.35
N SER A 288 -28.27 -18.31 -20.24
CA SER A 288 -27.44 -18.18 -19.03
C SER A 288 -28.11 -17.38 -17.91
N GLY A 289 -29.08 -16.55 -18.26
CA GLY A 289 -29.65 -15.54 -17.38
C GLY A 289 -28.74 -14.31 -17.24
N GLU A 290 -29.23 -13.33 -16.50
CA GLU A 290 -28.49 -12.08 -16.22
C GLU A 290 -27.28 -12.32 -15.29
N PRO A 291 -26.18 -11.58 -15.49
CA PRO A 291 -25.01 -11.65 -14.63
C PRO A 291 -25.32 -11.05 -13.24
N ILE A 292 -25.05 -11.82 -12.21
CA ILE A 292 -25.20 -11.38 -10.81
C ILE A 292 -23.81 -11.04 -10.29
N GLY A 293 -23.58 -9.74 -10.00
CA GLY A 293 -22.33 -9.26 -9.39
C GLY A 293 -22.31 -9.51 -7.88
N GLY A 294 -21.12 -9.70 -7.34
CA GLY A 294 -20.94 -9.87 -5.91
C GLY A 294 -19.48 -9.87 -5.48
N GLN A 295 -19.28 -9.97 -4.17
CA GLN A 295 -17.97 -10.05 -3.55
C GLN A 295 -17.48 -11.49 -3.50
N ALA A 296 -16.19 -11.70 -3.73
CA ALA A 296 -15.57 -12.99 -3.48
C ALA A 296 -15.73 -13.41 -2.01
N ASN A 297 -15.78 -14.70 -1.78
CA ASN A 297 -15.90 -15.33 -0.45
C ASN A 297 -17.14 -14.87 0.36
N THR A 298 -18.22 -14.49 -0.33
CA THR A 298 -19.46 -14.01 0.30
C THR A 298 -20.66 -14.75 -0.27
N GLY A 299 -21.52 -15.29 0.59
CA GLY A 299 -22.70 -16.03 0.19
C GLY A 299 -22.37 -17.26 -0.67
N THR A 300 -22.77 -17.24 -1.94
CA THR A 300 -22.54 -18.32 -2.92
C THR A 300 -21.33 -18.09 -3.83
N PHE A 301 -20.64 -16.96 -3.68
CA PHE A 301 -19.45 -16.66 -4.46
C PHE A 301 -18.22 -17.38 -3.92
N GLY A 302 -17.39 -17.91 -4.82
CA GLY A 302 -16.12 -18.52 -4.48
C GLY A 302 -15.09 -17.52 -3.97
N ALA A 303 -14.02 -18.01 -3.35
CA ALA A 303 -12.91 -17.22 -2.90
C ALA A 303 -11.86 -16.98 -4.00
N VAL A 304 -11.21 -15.84 -3.97
CA VAL A 304 -10.05 -15.55 -4.82
C VAL A 304 -8.78 -16.03 -4.13
N ASN A 305 -7.98 -16.83 -4.82
CA ASN A 305 -6.66 -17.25 -4.35
C ASN A 305 -5.59 -16.57 -5.19
N ALA A 306 -4.81 -15.68 -4.57
CA ALA A 306 -3.64 -15.08 -5.18
C ALA A 306 -2.55 -16.14 -5.45
N SER A 307 -1.61 -15.82 -6.32
CA SER A 307 -0.45 -16.68 -6.68
C SER A 307 -0.82 -18.10 -7.14
N SER A 308 -2.05 -18.31 -7.63
CA SER A 308 -2.56 -19.58 -8.09
C SER A 308 -3.22 -19.45 -9.47
N LEU A 309 -3.12 -20.47 -10.29
CA LEU A 309 -3.81 -20.57 -11.57
C LEU A 309 -4.70 -21.81 -11.58
N GLU A 310 -5.90 -21.67 -12.14
CA GLU A 310 -6.80 -22.81 -12.36
C GLU A 310 -6.27 -23.66 -13.51
N GLN A 311 -6.15 -24.96 -13.29
CA GLN A 311 -5.74 -25.91 -14.32
C GLN A 311 -6.92 -26.24 -15.26
N SER A 312 -6.60 -26.55 -16.53
CA SER A 312 -7.60 -27.04 -17.46
C SER A 312 -8.14 -28.39 -17.00
N ASN A 313 -9.45 -28.56 -17.04
CA ASN A 313 -10.14 -29.84 -16.84
C ASN A 313 -10.28 -30.66 -18.14
N VAL A 314 -9.76 -30.20 -19.27
CA VAL A 314 -9.77 -30.86 -20.54
C VAL A 314 -8.62 -31.85 -20.66
N ASN A 315 -8.91 -33.14 -20.84
CA ASN A 315 -7.91 -34.14 -21.12
C ASN A 315 -7.78 -34.35 -22.65
N LEU A 316 -6.66 -33.87 -23.21
CA LEU A 316 -6.40 -33.96 -24.65
C LEU A 316 -6.46 -35.37 -25.20
N THR A 317 -6.06 -36.39 -24.44
CA THR A 317 -6.10 -37.78 -24.88
C THR A 317 -7.55 -38.28 -25.07
N THR A 318 -8.43 -37.94 -24.12
CA THR A 318 -9.87 -38.28 -24.21
C THR A 318 -10.51 -37.58 -25.40
N GLU A 319 -10.26 -36.27 -25.55
CA GLU A 319 -10.82 -35.50 -26.68
C GLU A 319 -10.34 -36.02 -28.05
N LEU A 320 -9.04 -36.45 -28.15
CA LEU A 320 -8.54 -37.06 -29.38
C LEU A 320 -9.18 -38.41 -29.68
N VAL A 321 -9.42 -39.26 -28.68
CA VAL A 321 -10.13 -40.53 -28.83
C VAL A 321 -11.57 -40.29 -29.30
N ASP A 322 -12.26 -39.34 -28.71
CA ASP A 322 -13.61 -38.96 -29.09
C ASP A 322 -13.66 -38.40 -30.52
N LEU A 323 -12.70 -37.56 -30.89
CA LEU A 323 -12.57 -37.07 -32.27
C LEU A 323 -12.36 -38.19 -33.26
N ILE A 324 -11.46 -39.16 -32.97
CA ILE A 324 -11.24 -40.34 -33.84
C ILE A 324 -12.51 -41.18 -33.95
N SER A 325 -13.22 -41.35 -32.84
CA SER A 325 -14.48 -42.10 -32.83
C SER A 325 -15.56 -41.40 -33.67
N ALA A 326 -15.69 -40.07 -33.54
CA ALA A 326 -16.59 -39.26 -34.36
C ALA A 326 -16.22 -39.31 -35.85
N GLN A 327 -14.92 -39.24 -36.20
CA GLN A 327 -14.44 -39.38 -37.58
C GLN A 327 -14.80 -40.75 -38.16
N ARG A 328 -14.58 -41.85 -37.39
CA ARG A 328 -14.97 -43.20 -37.83
C ARG A 328 -16.45 -43.32 -38.06
N ASN A 329 -17.27 -42.80 -37.16
CA ASN A 329 -18.74 -42.77 -37.29
C ASN A 329 -19.20 -42.00 -38.53
N PHE A 330 -18.57 -40.83 -38.78
CA PHE A 330 -18.84 -40.04 -39.99
C PHE A 330 -18.47 -40.82 -41.26
N GLN A 331 -17.29 -41.46 -41.30
CA GLN A 331 -16.87 -42.29 -42.44
C GLN A 331 -17.79 -43.50 -42.67
N ALA A 332 -18.25 -44.18 -41.61
CA ALA A 332 -19.17 -45.28 -41.69
C ALA A 332 -20.53 -44.84 -42.27
N ASN A 333 -21.06 -43.72 -41.77
CA ASN A 333 -22.31 -43.13 -42.27
C ASN A 333 -22.18 -42.71 -43.75
N SER A 334 -21.06 -42.10 -44.15
CA SER A 334 -20.79 -41.69 -45.53
C SER A 334 -20.73 -42.91 -46.46
N ARG A 335 -20.08 -44.01 -46.05
CA ARG A 335 -20.06 -45.27 -46.81
C ARG A 335 -21.48 -45.90 -46.93
N THR A 336 -22.26 -45.82 -45.86
CA THR A 336 -23.65 -46.34 -45.92
C THR A 336 -24.51 -45.57 -46.93
N LEU A 337 -24.35 -44.25 -47.01
CA LEU A 337 -24.99 -43.40 -48.00
C LEU A 337 -24.52 -43.73 -49.41
N GLU A 338 -23.21 -43.94 -49.59
CA GLU A 338 -22.65 -44.35 -50.90
C GLU A 338 -23.14 -45.70 -51.37
N VAL A 339 -23.19 -46.70 -50.48
CA VAL A 339 -23.78 -48.01 -50.77
C VAL A 339 -25.27 -47.90 -51.09
N ASN A 340 -26.02 -47.06 -50.35
CA ASN A 340 -27.44 -46.84 -50.65
C ASN A 340 -27.68 -46.25 -52.07
N ASN A 341 -26.87 -45.24 -52.41
CA ASN A 341 -26.87 -44.63 -53.76
C ASN A 341 -26.56 -45.66 -54.86
N THR A 342 -25.56 -46.53 -54.64
CA THR A 342 -25.17 -47.57 -55.58
C THR A 342 -26.30 -48.64 -55.76
N LEU A 343 -26.92 -49.04 -54.65
CA LEU A 343 -28.08 -49.92 -54.67
C LEU A 343 -29.27 -49.32 -55.46
N GLN A 344 -29.59 -48.04 -55.26
CA GLN A 344 -30.63 -47.33 -55.98
C GLN A 344 -30.29 -47.26 -57.46
N GLN A 345 -29.07 -47.01 -57.89
CA GLN A 345 -28.63 -47.01 -59.28
C GLN A 345 -28.75 -48.42 -59.87
N THR A 346 -28.35 -49.45 -59.11
CA THR A 346 -28.47 -50.86 -59.60
C THR A 346 -29.90 -51.26 -59.76
N VAL A 347 -30.82 -50.90 -58.86
CA VAL A 347 -32.27 -51.17 -59.01
C VAL A 347 -32.89 -50.46 -60.24
N LEU A 348 -32.43 -49.24 -60.54
CA LEU A 348 -32.84 -48.47 -61.72
C LEU A 348 -32.34 -49.10 -63.03
N GLN A 349 -31.21 -49.83 -63.02
CA GLN A 349 -30.65 -50.53 -64.19
C GLN A 349 -31.29 -51.90 -64.48
N ILE A 350 -32.01 -52.48 -63.54
CA ILE A 350 -32.69 -53.81 -63.70
C ILE A 350 -34.11 -53.65 -64.29
N ARG A 351 -34.53 -52.48 -64.59
CA ARG A 351 -35.87 -52.22 -65.16
C ARG A 351 -35.81 -52.05 -66.67
#